data_9039d82656d4ff52eeddd15e1aca36af
#
_entry.id   9039d82656d4ff52eeddd15e1aca36af
#
_cell.length_a   1.000
_cell.length_b   1.000
_cell.length_c   1.000
_cell.angle_alpha   90.00
_cell.angle_beta   90.00
_cell.angle_gamma   90.00
#
_symmetry.space_group_name_H-M   'P 1'
#
loop_
_entity.id
_entity.type
_entity.pdbx_description
1 polymer ?
#
loop_
_entity_poly.entity_id
_entity_poly.type
_entity_poly.pdbx_seq_one_letter_code
_entity_poly.pdbx_strand_id
1 'polypeptide(L)'
;GNTNHEYNSDIDCNGDCFGGSVIDECGICGGDGESCAVYIESSIEIMIDEETLSDESLLEEFTNNFEGLIETQLGLPSETVEVTNILIVETRNVNVIIEYTITLTEEELIETDFEDLDEILDILVDVEESIESDDDLEFIYGCTDQIACNFEENANIDDGSCTYPPDYYDCDGNCIDDIDNDGLCADVDECPLDPEND
;
A
#
# COMPACT_ATOMS: atom_id res chain seq x y z
N GLY A 1 39.30 27.62 -17.51
CA GLY A 1 38.55 26.96 -16.50
C GLY A 1 37.66 25.93 -17.16
N ASN A 2 37.89 24.65 -16.93
CA ASN A 2 37.11 23.55 -17.49
C ASN A 2 35.97 23.28 -16.52
N THR A 3 34.78 23.79 -16.79
CA THR A 3 33.60 23.51 -16.01
C THR A 3 32.78 22.47 -16.76
N ASN A 4 33.13 21.20 -16.60
CA ASN A 4 32.23 20.08 -16.89
C ASN A 4 31.23 19.91 -15.71
N HIS A 5 30.49 20.96 -15.40
CA HIS A 5 29.34 20.83 -14.52
C HIS A 5 28.09 20.59 -15.35
N GLU A 6 27.41 19.49 -15.08
CA GLU A 6 26.06 19.27 -15.61
C GLU A 6 25.14 20.36 -15.08
N TYR A 7 24.23 20.83 -15.93
CA TYR A 7 23.26 21.87 -15.58
C TYR A 7 22.41 21.39 -14.38
N ASN A 8 22.41 22.13 -13.27
CA ASN A 8 21.77 21.84 -11.98
C ASN A 8 22.46 20.81 -11.06
N SER A 9 23.69 20.38 -11.33
CA SER A 9 24.42 19.46 -10.43
C SER A 9 24.81 20.08 -9.08
N ASP A 10 24.67 21.40 -8.94
CA ASP A 10 25.05 22.17 -7.76
C ASP A 10 23.83 22.70 -6.98
N ILE A 11 22.63 22.24 -7.30
CA ILE A 11 21.39 22.61 -6.61
C ILE A 11 21.03 21.46 -5.68
N ASP A 12 20.86 21.78 -4.40
CA ASP A 12 20.37 20.81 -3.42
C ASP A 12 18.85 20.60 -3.51
N CYS A 13 18.31 19.72 -2.71
CA CYS A 13 16.87 19.38 -2.75
C CYS A 13 15.96 20.55 -2.33
N ASN A 14 16.49 21.60 -1.67
CA ASN A 14 15.76 22.85 -1.38
C ASN A 14 15.81 23.85 -2.54
N GLY A 15 16.60 23.56 -3.59
CA GLY A 15 16.83 24.45 -4.72
C GLY A 15 17.93 25.48 -4.51
N ASP A 16 18.74 25.34 -3.46
CA ASP A 16 19.85 26.24 -3.15
C ASP A 16 21.13 25.86 -3.91
N CYS A 17 21.73 26.83 -4.60
CA CYS A 17 23.00 26.60 -5.30
C CYS A 17 24.12 26.34 -4.30
N PHE A 18 24.84 25.23 -4.46
CA PHE A 18 25.89 24.75 -3.56
C PHE A 18 25.40 24.51 -2.13
N GLY A 19 24.10 24.28 -1.93
CA GLY A 19 23.52 23.83 -0.69
C GLY A 19 24.03 22.43 -0.29
N GLY A 20 23.78 22.03 0.91
CA GLY A 20 24.20 20.75 1.46
C GLY A 20 23.03 19.88 1.91
N SER A 21 21.80 20.29 1.63
CA SER A 21 20.62 19.55 2.01
C SER A 21 20.47 18.32 1.13
N VAL A 22 20.31 17.17 1.75
CA VAL A 22 20.01 15.89 1.10
C VAL A 22 18.60 15.47 1.47
N ILE A 23 17.97 14.68 0.63
CA ILE A 23 16.71 14.03 0.98
C ILE A 23 17.05 12.93 1.99
N ASP A 24 16.33 12.90 3.11
CA ASP A 24 16.46 11.82 4.10
C ASP A 24 15.67 10.56 3.70
N GLU A 25 15.68 9.54 4.54
CA GLU A 25 15.00 8.26 4.32
C GLU A 25 13.47 8.40 4.24
N CYS A 26 12.92 9.51 4.75
CA CYS A 26 11.48 9.84 4.68
C CYS A 26 11.12 10.75 3.48
N GLY A 27 12.05 10.95 2.54
CA GLY A 27 11.83 11.82 1.38
C GLY A 27 11.85 13.31 1.70
N ILE A 28 12.22 13.71 2.93
CA ILE A 28 12.22 15.12 3.37
C ILE A 28 13.58 15.76 3.09
N CYS A 29 13.55 16.87 2.34
CA CYS A 29 14.77 17.61 2.05
C CYS A 29 15.35 18.27 3.30
N GLY A 30 16.59 17.88 3.68
CA GLY A 30 17.28 18.37 4.87
C GLY A 30 16.70 17.82 6.17
N GLY A 31 15.89 16.78 6.08
CA GLY A 31 15.42 16.02 7.23
C GLY A 31 16.56 15.30 7.94
N ASP A 32 16.28 14.79 9.11
CA ASP A 32 17.22 14.08 9.99
C ASP A 32 16.95 12.56 10.04
N GLY A 33 15.97 12.07 9.24
CA GLY A 33 15.49 10.69 9.25
C GLY A 33 14.55 10.38 10.42
N GLU A 34 14.32 11.36 11.33
CA GLU A 34 13.40 11.18 12.46
C GLU A 34 11.94 11.56 12.12
N SER A 35 11.69 12.02 10.91
CA SER A 35 10.36 12.45 10.46
C SER A 35 9.47 11.30 9.97
N CYS A 36 10.01 10.09 9.80
CA CYS A 36 9.21 8.87 9.61
C CYS A 36 8.80 8.30 10.97
N ALA A 37 7.53 7.97 11.11
CA ALA A 37 7.07 7.19 12.27
C ALA A 37 7.56 5.74 12.17
N VAL A 38 7.68 5.21 10.92
CA VAL A 38 8.11 3.84 10.63
C VAL A 38 9.14 3.85 9.50
N TYR A 39 10.23 3.11 9.66
CA TYR A 39 11.17 2.76 8.61
C TYR A 39 11.64 1.32 8.82
N ILE A 40 11.32 0.45 7.86
CA ILE A 40 11.67 -0.97 7.88
C ILE A 40 12.46 -1.28 6.61
N GLU A 41 13.59 -1.95 6.74
CA GLU A 41 14.27 -2.62 5.62
C GLU A 41 14.04 -4.12 5.75
N SER A 42 13.57 -4.76 4.67
CA SER A 42 13.35 -6.20 4.64
C SER A 42 13.78 -6.82 3.32
N SER A 43 13.81 -8.16 3.29
CA SER A 43 14.15 -8.92 2.09
C SER A 43 13.48 -10.27 2.07
N ILE A 44 12.98 -10.67 0.90
CA ILE A 44 12.28 -11.92 0.68
C ILE A 44 12.88 -12.69 -0.48
N GLU A 45 12.96 -14.04 -0.38
CA GLU A 45 13.42 -14.91 -1.46
C GLU A 45 12.23 -15.55 -2.16
N ILE A 46 12.05 -15.26 -3.46
CA ILE A 46 10.96 -15.81 -4.26
C ILE A 46 11.44 -16.31 -5.63
N MET A 47 10.60 -17.07 -6.32
CA MET A 47 10.82 -17.46 -7.71
C MET A 47 10.14 -16.47 -8.67
N ILE A 48 10.89 -16.03 -9.68
CA ILE A 48 10.38 -15.22 -10.80
C ILE A 48 10.73 -15.93 -12.08
N ASP A 49 9.89 -15.86 -13.11
CA ASP A 49 10.19 -16.43 -14.40
C ASP A 49 11.32 -15.66 -15.16
N GLU A 50 12.05 -16.36 -16.02
CA GLU A 50 13.19 -15.79 -16.74
C GLU A 50 12.76 -14.69 -17.74
N GLU A 51 11.51 -14.71 -18.23
CA GLU A 51 10.97 -13.71 -19.15
C GLU A 51 10.81 -12.38 -18.43
N THR A 52 10.23 -12.38 -17.24
CA THR A 52 10.07 -11.19 -16.38
C THR A 52 11.42 -10.55 -16.05
N LEU A 53 12.42 -11.35 -15.69
CA LEU A 53 13.75 -10.80 -15.36
C LEU A 53 14.52 -10.26 -16.56
N SER A 54 14.21 -10.70 -17.77
CA SER A 54 14.92 -10.30 -18.99
C SER A 54 14.30 -9.11 -19.72
N ASP A 55 13.07 -8.74 -19.38
CA ASP A 55 12.31 -7.63 -19.96
C ASP A 55 12.10 -6.52 -18.92
N GLU A 56 12.67 -5.33 -19.19
CA GLU A 56 12.61 -4.18 -18.27
C GLU A 56 11.18 -3.75 -17.95
N SER A 57 10.24 -3.87 -18.90
CA SER A 57 8.84 -3.49 -18.69
C SER A 57 8.08 -4.50 -17.82
N LEU A 58 8.35 -5.80 -18.00
CA LEU A 58 7.76 -6.85 -17.17
C LEU A 58 8.34 -6.80 -15.75
N LEU A 59 9.62 -6.47 -15.62
CA LEU A 59 10.25 -6.32 -14.30
C LEU A 59 9.70 -5.10 -13.57
N GLU A 60 9.46 -3.97 -14.24
CA GLU A 60 8.82 -2.80 -13.66
C GLU A 60 7.38 -3.10 -13.22
N GLU A 61 6.60 -3.80 -14.06
CA GLU A 61 5.24 -4.25 -13.72
C GLU A 61 5.25 -5.19 -12.52
N PHE A 62 6.16 -6.17 -12.49
CA PHE A 62 6.33 -7.08 -11.36
C PHE A 62 6.67 -6.31 -10.07
N THR A 63 7.61 -5.35 -10.14
CA THR A 63 8.01 -4.53 -9.00
C THR A 63 6.83 -3.77 -8.40
N ASN A 64 6.08 -3.06 -9.24
CA ASN A 64 4.89 -2.32 -8.80
C ASN A 64 3.81 -3.24 -8.19
N ASN A 65 3.64 -4.45 -8.76
CA ASN A 65 2.70 -5.43 -8.25
C ASN A 65 3.12 -5.99 -6.89
N PHE A 66 4.43 -6.23 -6.70
CA PHE A 66 4.97 -6.70 -5.43
C PHE A 66 4.81 -5.64 -4.32
N GLU A 67 5.12 -4.38 -4.63
CA GLU A 67 4.91 -3.25 -3.71
C GLU A 67 3.43 -3.16 -3.29
N GLY A 68 2.51 -3.15 -4.25
CA GLY A 68 1.07 -3.12 -3.99
C GLY A 68 0.55 -4.35 -3.23
N LEU A 69 1.17 -5.53 -3.43
CA LEU A 69 0.83 -6.74 -2.66
C LEU A 69 1.18 -6.57 -1.18
N ILE A 70 2.40 -6.12 -0.87
CA ILE A 70 2.83 -5.90 0.53
C ILE A 70 1.95 -4.83 1.18
N GLU A 71 1.69 -3.70 0.50
CA GLU A 71 0.81 -2.63 0.98
C GLU A 71 -0.59 -3.16 1.30
N THR A 72 -1.19 -3.93 0.39
CA THR A 72 -2.54 -4.49 0.57
C THR A 72 -2.57 -5.50 1.73
N GLN A 73 -1.60 -6.41 1.80
CA GLN A 73 -1.56 -7.45 2.84
C GLN A 73 -1.34 -6.88 4.24
N LEU A 74 -0.62 -5.78 4.35
CA LEU A 74 -0.40 -5.05 5.60
C LEU A 74 -1.47 -3.97 5.87
N GLY A 75 -2.35 -3.66 4.91
CA GLY A 75 -3.30 -2.56 5.04
C GLY A 75 -2.63 -1.18 5.11
N LEU A 76 -1.52 -1.01 4.39
CA LEU A 76 -0.76 0.24 4.31
C LEU A 76 -1.29 1.14 3.19
N PRO A 77 -1.13 2.47 3.30
CA PRO A 77 -1.36 3.39 2.19
C PRO A 77 -0.48 3.04 0.99
N SER A 78 -0.95 3.38 -0.22
CA SER A 78 -0.16 3.21 -1.44
C SER A 78 1.09 4.09 -1.45
N GLU A 79 2.15 3.62 -2.15
CA GLU A 79 3.46 4.28 -2.25
C GLU A 79 4.27 4.33 -0.94
N THR A 80 3.93 3.45 0.03
CA THR A 80 4.68 3.30 1.29
C THR A 80 5.73 2.20 1.24
N VAL A 81 5.63 1.29 0.27
CA VAL A 81 6.59 0.20 0.03
C VAL A 81 7.39 0.50 -1.22
N GLU A 82 8.71 0.39 -1.16
CA GLU A 82 9.62 0.60 -2.29
C GLU A 82 10.60 -0.58 -2.42
N VAL A 83 10.61 -1.23 -3.57
CA VAL A 83 11.64 -2.24 -3.91
C VAL A 83 12.95 -1.53 -4.24
N THR A 84 13.95 -1.75 -3.40
CA THR A 84 15.26 -1.09 -3.52
C THR A 84 16.23 -1.88 -4.37
N ASN A 85 16.09 -3.21 -4.42
CA ASN A 85 16.99 -4.07 -5.20
C ASN A 85 16.35 -5.44 -5.49
N ILE A 86 16.77 -6.07 -6.60
CA ILE A 86 16.44 -7.46 -6.96
C ILE A 86 17.72 -8.20 -7.29
N LEU A 87 18.07 -9.19 -6.48
CA LEU A 87 19.31 -9.97 -6.58
C LEU A 87 19.03 -11.37 -7.09
N ILE A 88 19.63 -11.78 -8.20
CA ILE A 88 19.51 -13.14 -8.73
C ILE A 88 20.44 -14.07 -7.94
N VAL A 89 19.87 -15.07 -7.23
CA VAL A 89 20.60 -16.03 -6.40
C VAL A 89 20.96 -17.29 -7.17
N GLU A 90 20.04 -17.85 -7.96
CA GLU A 90 20.25 -19.04 -8.78
C GLU A 90 19.72 -18.87 -10.21
N THR A 91 20.48 -19.38 -11.19
CA THR A 91 20.13 -19.23 -12.62
C THR A 91 19.34 -20.41 -13.19
N ARG A 92 19.09 -21.48 -12.44
CA ARG A 92 18.39 -22.70 -12.93
C ARG A 92 16.91 -22.77 -12.57
N ASN A 93 16.53 -22.26 -11.41
CA ASN A 93 15.18 -21.86 -11.03
C ASN A 93 15.37 -20.41 -10.61
N VAL A 94 14.83 -19.48 -11.30
CA VAL A 94 15.19 -18.07 -11.16
C VAL A 94 14.75 -17.54 -9.79
N ASN A 95 15.48 -17.97 -8.73
CA ASN A 95 15.30 -17.45 -7.38
C ASN A 95 15.96 -16.09 -7.29
N VAL A 96 15.21 -15.15 -6.81
CA VAL A 96 15.65 -13.78 -6.55
C VAL A 96 15.44 -13.42 -5.10
N ILE A 97 16.31 -12.58 -4.57
CA ILE A 97 16.06 -11.86 -3.32
C ILE A 97 15.57 -10.47 -3.68
N ILE A 98 14.40 -10.10 -3.21
CA ILE A 98 13.85 -8.76 -3.32
C ILE A 98 14.16 -8.04 -2.02
N GLU A 99 14.94 -6.96 -2.09
CA GLU A 99 15.19 -6.05 -0.99
C GLU A 99 14.23 -4.87 -1.14
N TYR A 100 13.52 -4.52 -0.08
CA TYR A 100 12.53 -3.44 -0.09
C TYR A 100 12.50 -2.69 1.23
N THR A 101 11.92 -1.50 1.21
CA THR A 101 11.70 -0.66 2.39
C THR A 101 10.22 -0.36 2.56
N ILE A 102 9.80 -0.22 3.81
CA ILE A 102 8.49 0.31 4.19
C ILE A 102 8.73 1.61 4.94
N THR A 103 8.13 2.70 4.46
CA THR A 103 8.28 4.02 5.05
C THR A 103 6.91 4.63 5.29
N LEU A 104 6.61 4.99 6.53
CA LEU A 104 5.38 5.68 6.91
C LEU A 104 5.69 6.96 7.65
N THR A 105 5.06 8.04 7.27
CA THR A 105 5.00 9.28 8.06
C THR A 105 4.04 9.10 9.25
N GLU A 106 4.07 10.04 10.21
CA GLU A 106 3.10 10.02 11.31
C GLU A 106 1.64 10.16 10.83
N GLU A 107 1.41 10.87 9.72
CA GLU A 107 0.07 11.05 9.14
C GLU A 107 -0.43 9.74 8.51
N GLU A 108 0.42 9.04 7.76
CA GLU A 108 0.10 7.75 7.14
C GLU A 108 -0.08 6.64 8.18
N LEU A 109 0.73 6.60 9.24
CA LEU A 109 0.55 5.63 10.32
C LEU A 109 -0.81 5.78 11.02
N ILE A 110 -1.31 7.01 11.17
CA ILE A 110 -2.65 7.28 11.75
C ILE A 110 -3.79 6.76 10.84
N GLU A 111 -3.55 6.67 9.53
CA GLU A 111 -4.52 6.13 8.56
C GLU A 111 -4.59 4.59 8.58
N THR A 112 -3.59 3.93 9.17
CA THR A 112 -3.56 2.48 9.36
C THR A 112 -4.22 2.08 10.68
N ASP A 113 -4.45 0.77 10.86
CA ASP A 113 -4.93 0.19 12.11
C ASP A 113 -3.80 -0.08 13.12
N PHE A 114 -2.54 0.25 12.79
CA PHE A 114 -1.36 -0.02 13.61
C PHE A 114 -1.09 1.10 14.63
N GLU A 115 -0.68 0.70 15.84
CA GLU A 115 -0.28 1.63 16.89
C GLU A 115 1.22 1.98 16.83
N ASP A 116 2.06 1.05 16.39
CA ASP A 116 3.51 1.20 16.32
C ASP A 116 4.20 0.24 15.33
N LEU A 117 5.54 0.40 15.23
CA LEU A 117 6.42 -0.43 14.40
C LEU A 117 6.39 -1.92 14.74
N ASP A 118 6.31 -2.27 16.03
CA ASP A 118 6.43 -3.68 16.46
C ASP A 118 5.24 -4.50 15.95
N GLU A 119 4.05 -3.88 15.87
CA GLU A 119 2.84 -4.52 15.36
C GLU A 119 2.93 -4.78 13.84
N ILE A 120 3.48 -3.82 13.08
CA ILE A 120 3.73 -4.01 11.64
C ILE A 120 4.74 -5.15 11.41
N LEU A 121 5.82 -5.21 12.20
CA LEU A 121 6.85 -6.24 12.08
C LEU A 121 6.31 -7.64 12.37
N ASP A 122 5.43 -7.78 13.36
CA ASP A 122 4.84 -9.08 13.69
C ASP A 122 3.98 -9.63 12.54
N ILE A 123 3.19 -8.77 11.87
CA ILE A 123 2.37 -9.18 10.73
C ILE A 123 3.21 -9.35 9.46
N LEU A 124 4.23 -8.51 9.26
CA LEU A 124 5.12 -8.59 8.10
C LEU A 124 5.78 -9.97 7.99
N VAL A 125 6.23 -10.55 9.10
CA VAL A 125 6.81 -11.90 9.11
C VAL A 125 5.83 -12.95 8.57
N ASP A 126 4.56 -12.90 8.99
CA ASP A 126 3.54 -13.83 8.52
C ASP A 126 3.23 -13.63 7.03
N VAL A 127 3.22 -12.39 6.55
CA VAL A 127 3.03 -12.04 5.13
C VAL A 127 4.19 -12.55 4.28
N GLU A 128 5.43 -12.32 4.71
CA GLU A 128 6.63 -12.80 4.02
C GLU A 128 6.65 -14.33 3.93
N GLU A 129 6.38 -15.05 5.04
CA GLU A 129 6.30 -16.52 5.04
C GLU A 129 5.21 -17.04 4.10
N SER A 130 4.08 -16.33 3.98
CA SER A 130 2.99 -16.68 3.06
C SER A 130 3.42 -16.54 1.61
N ILE A 131 4.09 -15.44 1.25
CA ILE A 131 4.58 -15.17 -0.10
C ILE A 131 5.71 -16.15 -0.48
N GLU A 132 6.68 -16.40 0.41
CA GLU A 132 7.79 -17.35 0.17
C GLU A 132 7.31 -18.80 -0.02
N SER A 133 6.18 -19.16 0.56
CA SER A 133 5.58 -20.50 0.44
C SER A 133 4.75 -20.68 -0.83
N ASP A 134 4.48 -19.62 -1.57
CA ASP A 134 3.70 -19.65 -2.81
C ASP A 134 4.62 -19.83 -4.01
N ASP A 135 4.61 -21.07 -4.56
CA ASP A 135 5.43 -21.43 -5.73
C ASP A 135 4.97 -20.76 -7.04
N ASP A 136 3.73 -20.22 -7.05
CA ASP A 136 3.08 -19.59 -8.22
C ASP A 136 2.43 -18.25 -7.81
N LEU A 137 3.23 -17.27 -7.36
CA LEU A 137 2.72 -15.98 -6.93
C LEU A 137 1.94 -15.29 -8.06
N GLU A 138 0.62 -15.21 -7.88
CA GLU A 138 -0.28 -14.55 -8.82
C GLU A 138 -0.72 -13.17 -8.25
N PHE A 139 -0.70 -12.15 -9.09
CA PHE A 139 -1.20 -10.82 -8.75
C PHE A 139 -2.65 -10.67 -9.24
N ILE A 140 -3.60 -10.65 -8.30
CA ILE A 140 -5.04 -10.57 -8.58
C ILE A 140 -5.56 -9.24 -8.05
N TYR A 141 -5.95 -8.37 -8.98
CA TYR A 141 -6.48 -7.05 -8.66
C TYR A 141 -7.97 -7.08 -8.39
N GLY A 142 -8.42 -6.30 -7.43
CA GLY A 142 -9.83 -6.13 -7.10
C GLY A 142 -10.01 -5.40 -5.78
N CYS A 143 -11.25 -5.23 -5.34
CA CYS A 143 -11.53 -4.67 -4.03
C CYS A 143 -11.23 -5.68 -2.92
N THR A 144 -10.31 -5.39 -2.03
CA THR A 144 -9.86 -6.27 -0.93
C THR A 144 -10.58 -5.98 0.39
N ASP A 145 -11.40 -4.93 0.48
CA ASP A 145 -12.17 -4.59 1.68
C ASP A 145 -13.44 -5.44 1.79
N GLN A 146 -13.52 -6.26 2.83
CA GLN A 146 -14.64 -7.18 3.09
C GLN A 146 -15.99 -6.49 3.33
N ILE A 147 -15.99 -5.20 3.70
CA ILE A 147 -17.22 -4.43 3.91
C ILE A 147 -17.72 -3.75 2.63
N ALA A 148 -16.91 -3.73 1.58
CA ALA A 148 -17.30 -3.17 0.29
C ALA A 148 -18.32 -4.05 -0.43
N CYS A 149 -19.20 -3.42 -1.20
CA CYS A 149 -20.25 -4.12 -1.96
C CYS A 149 -19.71 -4.97 -3.11
N ASN A 150 -18.53 -4.66 -3.60
CA ASN A 150 -17.82 -5.36 -4.67
C ASN A 150 -16.56 -6.06 -4.19
N PHE A 151 -16.52 -6.47 -2.91
CA PHE A 151 -15.43 -7.28 -2.37
C PHE A 151 -15.13 -8.51 -3.24
N GLU A 152 -13.88 -8.76 -3.54
CA GLU A 152 -13.41 -9.91 -4.31
C GLU A 152 -12.47 -10.78 -3.45
N GLU A 153 -12.95 -11.97 -3.07
CA GLU A 153 -12.28 -12.88 -2.13
C GLU A 153 -10.87 -13.31 -2.59
N ASN A 154 -10.62 -13.35 -3.90
CA ASN A 154 -9.33 -13.79 -4.43
C ASN A 154 -8.38 -12.61 -4.74
N ALA A 155 -8.82 -11.38 -4.65
CA ALA A 155 -7.95 -10.23 -4.86
C ALA A 155 -6.92 -10.14 -3.74
N ASN A 156 -5.66 -9.95 -4.13
CA ASN A 156 -4.53 -9.74 -3.22
C ASN A 156 -3.84 -8.40 -3.43
N ILE A 157 -4.28 -7.63 -4.42
CA ILE A 157 -3.88 -6.23 -4.64
C ILE A 157 -5.14 -5.38 -4.75
N ASP A 158 -5.25 -4.36 -3.89
CA ASP A 158 -6.34 -3.39 -3.99
C ASP A 158 -6.12 -2.49 -5.22
N ASP A 159 -7.13 -2.45 -6.09
CA ASP A 159 -7.12 -1.62 -7.31
C ASP A 159 -7.87 -0.30 -7.14
N GLY A 160 -8.30 0.03 -5.92
CA GLY A 160 -9.07 1.22 -5.60
C GLY A 160 -10.51 1.18 -6.11
N SER A 161 -11.02 0.01 -6.54
CA SER A 161 -12.37 -0.14 -7.10
C SER A 161 -13.45 -0.35 -6.04
N CYS A 162 -13.10 -0.37 -4.75
CA CYS A 162 -14.04 -0.60 -3.66
C CYS A 162 -15.21 0.38 -3.70
N THR A 163 -16.41 -0.17 -3.62
CA THR A 163 -17.65 0.61 -3.57
C THR A 163 -18.43 0.28 -2.32
N TYR A 164 -18.92 1.31 -1.65
CA TYR A 164 -19.62 1.17 -0.38
C TYR A 164 -21.09 1.56 -0.53
N PRO A 165 -21.98 0.97 0.29
CA PRO A 165 -23.36 1.40 0.30
C PRO A 165 -23.48 2.83 0.84
N PRO A 166 -24.55 3.58 0.47
CA PRO A 166 -24.86 4.84 1.13
C PRO A 166 -25.11 4.64 2.64
N ASP A 167 -24.93 5.69 3.42
CA ASP A 167 -25.31 5.69 4.84
C ASP A 167 -26.74 5.15 5.02
N TYR A 168 -26.96 4.34 6.04
CA TYR A 168 -28.22 3.70 6.40
C TYR A 168 -28.74 2.59 5.47
N TYR A 169 -27.98 2.21 4.42
CA TYR A 169 -28.34 1.15 3.49
C TYR A 169 -27.30 0.02 3.46
N ASP A 170 -27.74 -1.19 3.09
CA ASP A 170 -26.84 -2.27 2.75
C ASP A 170 -26.48 -2.24 1.24
N CYS A 171 -25.62 -3.17 0.82
CA CYS A 171 -25.17 -3.27 -0.57
C CYS A 171 -26.29 -3.65 -1.56
N ASP A 172 -27.40 -4.21 -1.08
CA ASP A 172 -28.59 -4.53 -1.89
C ASP A 172 -29.58 -3.34 -1.96
N GLY A 173 -29.26 -2.25 -1.27
CA GLY A 173 -30.10 -1.05 -1.18
C GLY A 173 -31.25 -1.19 -0.18
N ASN A 174 -31.19 -2.17 0.73
CA ASN A 174 -32.16 -2.26 1.80
C ASN A 174 -31.78 -1.32 2.95
N CYS A 175 -32.79 -0.71 3.56
CA CYS A 175 -32.58 0.11 4.76
C CYS A 175 -32.11 -0.74 5.94
N ILE A 176 -31.03 -0.32 6.60
CA ILE A 176 -30.47 -0.98 7.79
C ILE A 176 -30.75 -0.19 9.08
N ASP A 177 -31.27 1.02 8.98
CA ASP A 177 -31.59 1.90 10.11
C ASP A 177 -33.00 2.48 9.97
N ASP A 178 -34.01 1.60 10.21
CA ASP A 178 -35.43 1.90 10.33
C ASP A 178 -35.85 1.54 11.76
N ILE A 179 -35.71 2.52 12.67
CA ILE A 179 -35.76 2.30 14.13
C ILE A 179 -37.18 1.96 14.59
N ASP A 180 -38.20 2.57 13.99
CA ASP A 180 -39.63 2.41 14.38
C ASP A 180 -40.40 1.47 13.44
N ASN A 181 -39.75 0.98 12.38
CA ASN A 181 -40.26 0.02 11.41
C ASN A 181 -41.49 0.52 10.60
N ASP A 182 -41.49 1.81 10.24
CA ASP A 182 -42.52 2.40 9.39
C ASP A 182 -42.22 2.25 7.89
N GLY A 183 -41.01 1.79 7.53
CA GLY A 183 -40.53 1.58 6.17
C GLY A 183 -39.79 2.78 5.57
N LEU A 184 -39.53 3.83 6.35
CA LEU A 184 -38.66 4.95 6.00
C LEU A 184 -37.27 4.75 6.62
N CYS A 185 -36.24 5.03 5.87
CA CYS A 185 -34.89 4.95 6.37
C CYS A 185 -34.47 6.27 7.06
N ALA A 186 -33.56 6.19 8.02
CA ALA A 186 -33.16 7.31 8.86
C ALA A 186 -32.76 8.58 8.11
N ASP A 187 -32.32 8.48 6.84
CA ASP A 187 -31.97 9.62 6.00
C ASP A 187 -33.19 10.37 5.44
N VAL A 188 -34.34 9.70 5.37
CA VAL A 188 -35.61 10.26 4.83
C VAL A 188 -36.72 10.34 5.86
N ASP A 189 -36.50 9.79 7.05
CA ASP A 189 -37.45 9.79 8.15
C ASP A 189 -37.32 11.06 9.00
N GLU A 190 -38.38 11.90 9.02
CA GLU A 190 -38.42 13.13 9.80
C GLU A 190 -38.73 12.87 11.26
N CYS A 191 -39.30 11.71 11.60
CA CYS A 191 -39.71 11.32 12.95
C CYS A 191 -39.22 9.92 13.34
N PRO A 192 -37.89 9.66 13.47
CA PRO A 192 -37.28 8.32 13.56
C PRO A 192 -37.70 7.43 14.75
N LEU A 193 -38.66 7.86 15.56
CA LEU A 193 -39.19 7.15 16.71
C LEU A 193 -40.73 7.08 16.71
N ASP A 194 -41.36 7.55 15.65
CA ASP A 194 -42.82 7.63 15.51
C ASP A 194 -43.32 6.90 14.26
N PRO A 195 -43.74 5.62 14.39
CA PRO A 195 -44.16 4.79 13.27
C PRO A 195 -45.35 5.34 12.47
N GLU A 196 -46.00 6.36 12.93
CA GLU A 196 -47.20 6.98 12.27
C GLU A 196 -46.81 8.29 11.54
N ASN A 197 -45.63 8.86 11.87
CA ASN A 197 -45.10 10.11 11.28
C ASN A 197 -46.07 11.30 11.36
N ASP A 198 -46.85 11.42 12.46
CA ASP A 198 -47.91 12.40 12.63
C ASP A 198 -47.64 13.51 13.72
#